data_1a6085ec60e31f0dd2775fcd3b52d7dc
#
_entry.id   1a6085ec60e31f0dd2775fcd3b52d7dc
#
_cell.length_a   1.000
_cell.length_b   1.000
_cell.length_c   1.000
_cell.angle_alpha   90.00
_cell.angle_beta   90.00
_cell.angle_gamma   90.00
#
_symmetry.space_group_name_H-M   'P 1'
#
loop_
_entity.id
_entity.type
_entity.pdbx_description
1 polymer ?
#
loop_
_entity_poly.entity_id
_entity_poly.type
_entity_poly.pdbx_seq_one_letter_code
_entity_poly.pdbx_strand_id
1 'polypeptide(L)'
;AGGITQHIGAYTVEINGQPITFLDTPGHAAFTEMRARGAMCTDIAILVVAADDGIMPQTIEAINHAKAAEIPIIVAVNKMDKHGANPDRILTQLTEHGLTPAEWGGETEVCKISAKTGAGIDELLETVILTAEMEELKANPNRAGKGCVLEARLDKNRGPIATLLVQNGTLRQSDLIIAGTAVGLSLIHI
;
A
#
# COMPACT_ATOMS: atom_id res chain seq x y z
N ALA A 1 1.16 -6.63 24.30
CA ALA A 1 0.73 -5.30 23.91
C ALA A 1 0.73 -5.26 22.39
N GLY A 2 -0.44 -5.35 21.75
CA GLY A 2 -0.58 -5.21 20.30
C GLY A 2 -0.30 -3.77 19.91
N GLY A 3 0.85 -3.50 19.30
CA GLY A 3 1.14 -2.21 18.70
C GLY A 3 0.23 -1.99 17.51
N ILE A 4 -0.49 -0.87 17.48
CA ILE A 4 -1.18 -0.41 16.28
C ILE A 4 -0.20 0.43 15.45
N THR A 5 -0.22 0.27 14.13
CA THR A 5 0.53 1.13 13.21
C THR A 5 -0.03 2.56 13.32
N GLN A 6 0.82 3.54 13.66
CA GLN A 6 0.44 4.94 13.83
C GLN A 6 1.14 5.87 12.83
N HIS A 7 2.12 5.36 12.11
CA HIS A 7 2.90 6.07 11.10
C HIS A 7 2.92 5.27 9.80
N ILE A 8 3.13 5.93 8.66
CA ILE A 8 3.37 5.22 7.41
C ILE A 8 4.77 4.61 7.49
N GLY A 9 4.82 3.27 7.48
CA GLY A 9 6.06 2.51 7.37
C GLY A 9 6.34 2.15 5.91
N ALA A 10 7.60 2.23 5.49
CA ALA A 10 8.03 1.75 4.18
C ALA A 10 9.12 0.69 4.36
N TYR A 11 9.01 -0.42 3.64
CA TYR A 11 10.04 -1.46 3.61
C TYR A 11 10.07 -2.11 2.24
N THR A 12 11.26 -2.50 1.79
CA THR A 12 11.45 -3.14 0.50
C THR A 12 11.82 -4.60 0.70
N VAL A 13 11.19 -5.47 -0.06
CA VAL A 13 11.52 -6.89 -0.16
C VAL A 13 11.88 -7.22 -1.61
N GLU A 14 12.70 -8.23 -1.81
CA GLU A 14 13.06 -8.73 -3.13
C GLU A 14 12.38 -10.09 -3.37
N ILE A 15 11.57 -10.15 -4.43
CA ILE A 15 10.84 -11.36 -4.82
C ILE A 15 11.26 -11.68 -6.26
N ASN A 16 11.80 -12.88 -6.47
CA ASN A 16 12.27 -13.33 -7.79
C ASN A 16 13.24 -12.34 -8.47
N GLY A 17 14.08 -11.64 -7.69
CA GLY A 17 15.00 -10.63 -8.19
C GLY A 17 14.35 -9.26 -8.51
N GLN A 18 13.07 -9.09 -8.19
CA GLN A 18 12.34 -7.83 -8.36
C GLN A 18 12.11 -7.16 -7.00
N PRO A 19 12.51 -5.91 -6.80
CA PRO A 19 12.26 -5.18 -5.56
C PRO A 19 10.82 -4.69 -5.51
N ILE A 20 10.12 -4.96 -4.42
CA ILE A 20 8.79 -4.45 -4.12
C ILE A 20 8.88 -3.61 -2.85
N THR A 21 8.43 -2.36 -2.91
CA THR A 21 8.36 -1.48 -1.74
C THR A 21 6.93 -1.43 -1.21
N PHE A 22 6.74 -1.94 -0.01
CA PHE A 22 5.47 -1.88 0.70
C PHE A 22 5.37 -0.62 1.53
N LEU A 23 4.21 0.04 1.46
CA LEU A 23 3.80 1.10 2.38
C LEU A 23 2.74 0.55 3.31
N ASP A 24 3.08 0.43 4.59
CA ASP A 24 2.11 0.05 5.61
C ASP A 24 1.38 1.29 6.12
N THR A 25 0.05 1.31 5.96
CA THR A 25 -0.81 2.40 6.41
C THR A 25 -1.67 1.97 7.59
N PRO A 26 -1.87 2.87 8.60
CA PRO A 26 -2.72 2.54 9.74
C PRO A 26 -4.15 2.23 9.32
N GLY A 27 -4.69 1.09 9.77
CA GLY A 27 -6.08 0.67 9.49
C GLY A 27 -7.16 1.38 10.32
N HIS A 28 -6.79 2.13 11.36
CA HIS A 28 -7.74 2.75 12.28
C HIS A 28 -8.46 3.95 11.66
N ALA A 29 -9.73 4.16 12.02
CA ALA A 29 -10.58 5.23 11.46
C ALA A 29 -9.97 6.64 11.58
N ALA A 30 -9.15 6.89 12.61
CA ALA A 30 -8.49 8.18 12.82
C ALA A 30 -7.45 8.55 11.74
N PHE A 31 -7.05 7.64 10.86
CA PHE A 31 -5.94 7.81 9.91
C PHE A 31 -6.37 7.83 8.44
N THR A 32 -7.55 8.35 8.15
CA THR A 32 -8.12 8.49 6.80
C THR A 32 -7.18 9.20 5.83
N GLU A 33 -6.59 10.33 6.24
CA GLU A 33 -5.66 11.10 5.38
C GLU A 33 -4.39 10.32 5.05
N MET A 34 -3.91 9.46 5.96
CA MET A 34 -2.73 8.63 5.70
C MET A 34 -3.02 7.55 4.66
N ARG A 35 -4.23 6.93 4.71
CA ARG A 35 -4.66 5.97 3.68
C ARG A 35 -4.85 6.62 2.33
N ALA A 36 -5.50 7.79 2.27
CA ALA A 36 -5.67 8.55 1.04
C ALA A 36 -4.32 8.92 0.42
N ARG A 37 -3.38 9.40 1.24
CA ARG A 37 -2.02 9.75 0.79
C ARG A 37 -1.25 8.53 0.33
N GLY A 38 -1.34 7.42 1.06
CA GLY A 38 -0.75 6.13 0.66
C GLY A 38 -1.23 5.72 -0.72
N ALA A 39 -2.54 5.68 -0.96
CA ALA A 39 -3.12 5.32 -2.25
C ALA A 39 -2.63 6.22 -3.40
N MET A 40 -2.53 7.53 -3.18
CA MET A 40 -2.05 8.47 -4.21
C MET A 40 -0.55 8.37 -4.52
N CYS A 41 0.22 7.70 -3.66
CA CYS A 41 1.67 7.58 -3.79
C CYS A 41 2.12 6.20 -4.26
N THR A 42 1.22 5.24 -4.36
CA THR A 42 1.50 3.84 -4.71
C THR A 42 0.94 3.47 -6.08
N ASP A 43 1.46 2.38 -6.63
CA ASP A 43 1.06 1.86 -7.95
C ASP A 43 -0.03 0.78 -7.82
N ILE A 44 -0.08 0.07 -6.71
CA ILE A 44 -1.02 -1.03 -6.42
C ILE A 44 -1.46 -0.93 -4.97
N ALA A 45 -2.73 -1.19 -4.69
CA ALA A 45 -3.26 -1.31 -3.33
C ALA A 45 -3.53 -2.77 -2.96
N ILE A 46 -3.01 -3.21 -1.81
CA ILE A 46 -3.39 -4.50 -1.21
C ILE A 46 -4.39 -4.22 -0.09
N LEU A 47 -5.62 -4.68 -0.28
CA LEU A 47 -6.70 -4.55 0.68
C LEU A 47 -6.78 -5.80 1.54
N VAL A 48 -6.36 -5.70 2.81
CA VAL A 48 -6.40 -6.84 3.73
C VAL A 48 -7.73 -6.90 4.46
N VAL A 49 -8.47 -7.99 4.29
CA VAL A 49 -9.77 -8.23 4.91
C VAL A 49 -9.72 -9.52 5.72
N ALA A 50 -10.19 -9.48 6.96
CA ALA A 50 -10.24 -10.68 7.78
C ALA A 50 -11.46 -11.55 7.43
N ALA A 51 -11.24 -12.83 7.15
CA ALA A 51 -12.28 -13.78 6.74
C ALA A 51 -13.36 -14.01 7.80
N ASP A 52 -13.05 -13.74 9.06
CA ASP A 52 -13.97 -13.86 10.21
C ASP A 52 -14.79 -12.59 10.49
N ASP A 53 -14.25 -11.40 10.15
CA ASP A 53 -14.89 -10.12 10.48
C ASP A 53 -15.78 -9.59 9.33
N GLY A 54 -15.38 -9.78 8.09
CA GLY A 54 -16.06 -9.23 6.91
C GLY A 54 -15.55 -7.82 6.54
N ILE A 55 -16.29 -7.17 5.63
CA ILE A 55 -15.95 -5.80 5.20
C ILE A 55 -16.43 -4.80 6.26
N MET A 56 -15.47 -4.06 6.80
CA MET A 56 -15.68 -3.03 7.81
C MET A 56 -15.77 -1.63 7.17
N PRO A 57 -16.30 -0.61 7.85
CA PRO A 57 -16.37 0.75 7.29
C PRO A 57 -15.02 1.30 6.81
N GLN A 58 -13.93 0.99 7.52
CA GLN A 58 -12.58 1.39 7.13
C GLN A 58 -12.11 0.69 5.83
N THR A 59 -12.59 -0.53 5.60
CA THR A 59 -12.34 -1.26 4.36
C THR A 59 -13.01 -0.58 3.17
N ILE A 60 -14.26 -0.16 3.33
CA ILE A 60 -15.01 0.60 2.30
C ILE A 60 -14.31 1.91 1.99
N GLU A 61 -13.83 2.61 3.00
CA GLU A 61 -13.07 3.85 2.84
C GLU A 61 -11.77 3.60 2.05
N ALA A 62 -11.02 2.53 2.38
CA ALA A 62 -9.80 2.17 1.66
C ALA A 62 -10.08 1.83 0.19
N ILE A 63 -11.18 1.12 -0.11
CA ILE A 63 -11.64 0.86 -1.49
C ILE A 63 -11.87 2.18 -2.23
N ASN A 64 -12.58 3.12 -1.60
CA ASN A 64 -12.88 4.41 -2.21
C ASN A 64 -11.60 5.23 -2.49
N HIS A 65 -10.63 5.20 -1.58
CA HIS A 65 -9.34 5.88 -1.80
C HIS A 65 -8.55 5.27 -2.95
N ALA A 66 -8.46 3.94 -3.03
CA ALA A 66 -7.77 3.27 -4.13
C ALA A 66 -8.47 3.52 -5.48
N LYS A 67 -9.80 3.48 -5.52
CA LYS A 67 -10.58 3.83 -6.72
C LYS A 67 -10.39 5.28 -7.14
N ALA A 68 -10.38 6.21 -6.19
CA ALA A 68 -10.15 7.64 -6.47
C ALA A 68 -8.72 7.91 -6.96
N ALA A 69 -7.76 7.08 -6.59
CA ALA A 69 -6.38 7.11 -7.07
C ALA A 69 -6.19 6.36 -8.41
N GLU A 70 -7.23 5.68 -8.90
CA GLU A 70 -7.21 4.89 -10.14
C GLU A 70 -6.13 3.81 -10.16
N ILE A 71 -5.81 3.23 -8.99
CA ILE A 71 -4.82 2.16 -8.88
C ILE A 71 -5.51 0.78 -8.76
N PRO A 72 -4.91 -0.29 -9.31
CA PRO A 72 -5.43 -1.64 -9.17
C PRO A 72 -5.48 -2.08 -7.70
N ILE A 73 -6.53 -2.85 -7.36
CA ILE A 73 -6.76 -3.36 -6.02
C ILE A 73 -6.63 -4.88 -6.04
N ILE A 74 -5.72 -5.40 -5.22
CA ILE A 74 -5.62 -6.82 -4.91
C ILE A 74 -6.22 -7.03 -3.52
N VAL A 75 -7.10 -7.99 -3.35
CA VAL A 75 -7.72 -8.30 -2.07
C VAL A 75 -7.04 -9.50 -1.43
N ALA A 76 -6.52 -9.33 -0.22
CA ALA A 76 -5.96 -10.39 0.61
C ALA A 76 -6.95 -10.77 1.71
N VAL A 77 -7.66 -11.88 1.56
CA VAL A 77 -8.57 -12.44 2.56
C VAL A 77 -7.76 -13.20 3.58
N ASN A 78 -7.49 -12.55 4.71
CA ASN A 78 -6.60 -13.04 5.77
C ASN A 78 -7.36 -13.83 6.85
N LYS A 79 -6.61 -14.51 7.70
CA LYS A 79 -7.10 -15.36 8.80
C LYS A 79 -7.86 -16.61 8.31
N MET A 80 -7.47 -17.16 7.17
CA MET A 80 -8.06 -18.39 6.64
C MET A 80 -7.84 -19.63 7.54
N ASP A 81 -6.89 -19.55 8.47
CA ASP A 81 -6.64 -20.57 9.49
C ASP A 81 -7.67 -20.59 10.62
N LYS A 82 -8.53 -19.57 10.73
CA LYS A 82 -9.53 -19.51 11.78
C LYS A 82 -10.76 -20.36 11.50
N HIS A 83 -11.27 -20.98 12.56
CA HIS A 83 -12.56 -21.63 12.52
C HIS A 83 -13.66 -20.57 12.34
N GLY A 84 -14.47 -20.73 11.28
CA GLY A 84 -15.50 -19.74 10.91
C GLY A 84 -15.06 -18.73 9.84
N ALA A 85 -13.85 -18.90 9.27
CA ALA A 85 -13.46 -18.16 8.08
C ALA A 85 -14.48 -18.41 6.95
N ASN A 86 -15.04 -17.35 6.38
CA ASN A 86 -16.02 -17.43 5.32
C ASN A 86 -15.62 -16.53 4.14
N PRO A 87 -14.77 -17.02 3.22
CA PRO A 87 -14.32 -16.24 2.07
C PRO A 87 -15.47 -15.87 1.12
N ASP A 88 -16.47 -16.76 0.93
CA ASP A 88 -17.57 -16.50 0.00
C ASP A 88 -18.42 -15.29 0.43
N ARG A 89 -18.59 -15.11 1.74
CA ARG A 89 -19.22 -13.90 2.29
C ARG A 89 -18.44 -12.65 1.93
N ILE A 90 -17.09 -12.70 2.00
CA ILE A 90 -16.23 -11.58 1.64
C ILE A 90 -16.36 -11.26 0.16
N LEU A 91 -16.32 -12.29 -0.73
CA LEU A 91 -16.46 -12.11 -2.18
C LEU A 91 -17.80 -11.44 -2.55
N THR A 92 -18.89 -11.85 -1.89
CA THR A 92 -20.21 -11.24 -2.07
C THR A 92 -20.20 -9.77 -1.65
N GLN A 93 -19.66 -9.45 -0.46
CA GLN A 93 -19.57 -8.09 0.04
C GLN A 93 -18.67 -7.20 -0.84
N LEU A 94 -17.56 -7.73 -1.36
CA LEU A 94 -16.69 -7.01 -2.31
C LEU A 94 -17.45 -6.58 -3.56
N THR A 95 -18.27 -7.47 -4.10
CA THR A 95 -19.10 -7.19 -5.29
C THR A 95 -20.10 -6.06 -5.02
N GLU A 96 -20.70 -6.01 -3.82
CA GLU A 96 -21.59 -4.91 -3.41
C GLU A 96 -20.89 -3.55 -3.41
N HIS A 97 -19.58 -3.55 -3.19
CA HIS A 97 -18.72 -2.35 -3.23
C HIS A 97 -18.01 -2.14 -4.58
N GLY A 98 -18.44 -2.87 -5.64
CA GLY A 98 -17.94 -2.72 -6.99
C GLY A 98 -16.52 -3.25 -7.18
N LEU A 99 -16.15 -4.29 -6.44
CA LEU A 99 -14.96 -5.11 -6.63
C LEU A 99 -15.40 -6.53 -6.96
N THR A 100 -15.62 -6.82 -8.24
CA THR A 100 -16.01 -8.16 -8.67
C THR A 100 -14.78 -9.04 -8.77
N PRO A 101 -14.73 -10.19 -8.04
CA PRO A 101 -13.60 -11.10 -8.08
C PRO A 101 -13.36 -11.69 -9.48
N ALA A 102 -12.10 -11.93 -9.83
CA ALA A 102 -11.71 -12.57 -11.08
C ALA A 102 -12.33 -13.97 -11.22
N GLU A 103 -12.48 -14.72 -10.12
CA GLU A 103 -13.18 -16.01 -10.05
C GLU A 103 -14.64 -15.92 -10.57
N TRP A 104 -15.27 -14.74 -10.48
CA TRP A 104 -16.65 -14.48 -10.92
C TRP A 104 -16.73 -13.67 -12.22
N GLY A 105 -15.60 -13.58 -12.94
CA GLY A 105 -15.51 -12.88 -14.23
C GLY A 105 -15.29 -11.37 -14.11
N GLY A 106 -14.85 -10.89 -12.93
CA GLY A 106 -14.44 -9.50 -12.72
C GLY A 106 -12.95 -9.28 -12.96
N GLU A 107 -12.45 -8.15 -12.47
CA GLU A 107 -11.05 -7.71 -12.65
C GLU A 107 -10.27 -7.68 -11.33
N THR A 108 -10.91 -8.00 -10.20
CA THR A 108 -10.27 -7.91 -8.88
C THR A 108 -9.65 -9.25 -8.50
N GLU A 109 -8.34 -9.26 -8.34
CA GLU A 109 -7.62 -10.44 -7.83
C GLU A 109 -7.85 -10.62 -6.34
N VAL A 110 -8.18 -11.85 -5.91
CA VAL A 110 -8.47 -12.19 -4.52
C VAL A 110 -7.60 -13.36 -4.08
N CYS A 111 -6.67 -13.11 -3.17
CA CYS A 111 -5.78 -14.11 -2.58
C CYS A 111 -6.29 -14.51 -1.18
N LYS A 112 -6.42 -15.81 -0.94
CA LYS A 112 -6.82 -16.36 0.37
C LYS A 112 -5.56 -16.68 1.16
N ILE A 113 -5.32 -15.95 2.26
CA ILE A 113 -4.06 -16.01 3.00
C ILE A 113 -4.26 -16.28 4.49
N SER A 114 -3.19 -16.73 5.14
CA SER A 114 -3.06 -16.71 6.59
C SER A 114 -1.70 -16.14 6.97
N ALA A 115 -1.68 -14.90 7.44
CA ALA A 115 -0.44 -14.28 7.93
C ALA A 115 0.18 -15.02 9.12
N LYS A 116 -0.63 -15.80 9.86
CA LYS A 116 -0.16 -16.60 11.00
C LYS A 116 0.63 -17.83 10.56
N THR A 117 0.19 -18.52 9.52
CA THR A 117 0.79 -19.76 9.04
C THR A 117 1.71 -19.55 7.83
N GLY A 118 1.66 -18.39 7.19
CA GLY A 118 2.35 -18.09 5.94
C GLY A 118 1.64 -18.62 4.69
N ALA A 119 0.52 -19.35 4.84
CA ALA A 119 -0.20 -19.89 3.70
C ALA A 119 -0.73 -18.80 2.77
N GLY A 120 -0.57 -18.97 1.45
CA GLY A 120 -1.05 -18.07 0.40
C GLY A 120 -0.26 -16.75 0.26
N ILE A 121 0.81 -16.53 1.05
CA ILE A 121 1.63 -15.31 0.97
C ILE A 121 2.43 -15.28 -0.35
N ASP A 122 3.02 -16.40 -0.75
CA ASP A 122 3.79 -16.48 -1.99
C ASP A 122 2.89 -16.19 -3.20
N GLU A 123 1.67 -16.75 -3.22
CA GLU A 123 0.66 -16.49 -4.26
C GLU A 123 0.27 -14.99 -4.30
N LEU A 124 0.08 -14.37 -3.15
CA LEU A 124 -0.20 -12.93 -3.08
C LEU A 124 0.96 -12.12 -3.67
N LEU A 125 2.20 -12.45 -3.35
CA LEU A 125 3.39 -11.74 -3.85
C LEU A 125 3.57 -11.94 -5.36
N GLU A 126 3.31 -13.14 -5.88
CA GLU A 126 3.29 -13.40 -7.32
C GLU A 126 2.20 -12.60 -8.03
N THR A 127 1.01 -12.52 -7.44
CA THR A 127 -0.10 -11.70 -7.97
C THR A 127 0.28 -10.22 -8.03
N VAL A 128 0.98 -9.70 -7.02
CA VAL A 128 1.49 -8.31 -7.03
C VAL A 128 2.47 -8.09 -8.19
N ILE A 129 3.40 -9.02 -8.42
CA ILE A 129 4.36 -8.92 -9.53
C ILE A 129 3.65 -8.93 -10.87
N LEU A 130 2.73 -9.88 -11.09
CA LEU A 130 1.95 -9.99 -12.32
C LEU A 130 1.14 -8.71 -12.59
N THR A 131 0.48 -8.17 -11.56
CA THR A 131 -0.26 -6.92 -11.68
C THR A 131 0.67 -5.76 -12.06
N ALA A 132 1.85 -5.67 -11.43
CA ALA A 132 2.84 -4.64 -11.74
C ALA A 132 3.38 -4.74 -13.19
N GLU A 133 3.52 -5.97 -13.71
CA GLU A 133 3.91 -6.21 -15.09
C GLU A 133 2.81 -5.79 -16.08
N MET A 134 1.54 -6.07 -15.76
CA MET A 134 0.40 -5.65 -16.58
C MET A 134 0.26 -4.13 -16.64
N GLU A 135 0.55 -3.43 -15.54
CA GLU A 135 0.55 -1.96 -15.46
C GLU A 135 1.76 -1.33 -16.16
N GLU A 136 2.72 -2.13 -16.66
CA GLU A 136 3.94 -1.65 -17.34
C GLU A 136 4.70 -0.57 -16.56
N LEU A 137 4.81 -0.71 -15.24
CA LEU A 137 5.45 0.27 -14.36
C LEU A 137 6.90 0.51 -14.76
N LYS A 138 7.25 1.77 -15.02
CA LYS A 138 8.57 2.17 -15.51
C LYS A 138 9.09 3.39 -14.77
N ALA A 139 10.37 3.39 -14.42
CA ALA A 139 11.04 4.54 -13.84
C ALA A 139 12.42 4.75 -14.48
N ASN A 140 12.87 6.00 -14.57
CA ASN A 140 14.18 6.35 -15.08
C ASN A 140 15.07 6.82 -13.92
N PRO A 141 16.06 6.02 -13.48
CA PRO A 141 16.94 6.38 -12.36
C PRO A 141 17.88 7.56 -12.70
N ASN A 142 18.12 7.84 -13.99
CA ASN A 142 19.09 8.82 -14.46
C ASN A 142 18.51 10.24 -14.62
N ARG A 143 17.55 10.61 -13.76
CA ARG A 143 16.98 11.97 -13.71
C ARG A 143 16.91 12.47 -12.29
N ALA A 144 16.60 13.76 -12.10
CA ALA A 144 16.29 14.32 -10.80
C ALA A 144 15.14 13.58 -10.14
N GLY A 145 15.24 13.33 -8.83
CA GLY A 145 14.23 12.62 -8.05
C GLY A 145 12.87 13.32 -8.11
N LYS A 146 11.82 12.53 -8.37
CA LYS A 146 10.42 12.94 -8.25
C LYS A 146 9.71 11.93 -7.37
N GLY A 147 8.92 12.40 -6.44
CA GLY A 147 8.19 11.53 -5.52
C GLY A 147 7.15 12.28 -4.74
N CYS A 148 6.60 11.65 -3.73
CA CYS A 148 5.62 12.26 -2.85
C CYS A 148 6.13 12.33 -1.40
N VAL A 149 5.58 13.28 -0.65
CA VAL A 149 5.81 13.42 0.79
C VAL A 149 4.79 12.54 1.50
N LEU A 150 5.26 11.47 2.15
CA LEU A 150 4.40 10.58 2.92
C LEU A 150 4.02 11.20 4.26
N GLU A 151 5.00 11.76 4.96
CA GLU A 151 4.84 12.36 6.28
C GLU A 151 5.82 13.53 6.43
N ALA A 152 5.40 14.57 7.14
CA ALA A 152 6.27 15.66 7.53
C ALA A 152 6.01 16.04 8.99
N ARG A 153 7.07 16.29 9.73
CA ARG A 153 6.99 16.68 11.15
C ARG A 153 8.10 17.66 11.52
N LEU A 154 7.86 18.41 12.57
CA LEU A 154 8.90 19.26 13.18
C LEU A 154 9.58 18.49 14.32
N ASP A 155 10.83 18.15 14.13
CA ASP A 155 11.66 17.57 15.19
C ASP A 155 12.32 18.68 16.00
N LYS A 156 12.33 18.53 17.34
CA LYS A 156 12.86 19.56 18.26
C LYS A 156 14.37 19.80 18.10
N ASN A 157 15.11 18.78 17.63
CA ASN A 157 16.58 18.84 17.55
C ASN A 157 17.07 18.98 16.09
N ARG A 158 16.30 18.47 15.12
CA ARG A 158 16.70 18.41 13.70
C ARG A 158 15.93 19.39 12.81
N GLY A 159 14.91 20.06 13.34
CA GLY A 159 14.05 20.94 12.55
C GLY A 159 13.01 20.16 11.72
N PRO A 160 12.56 20.69 10.57
CA PRO A 160 11.60 20.02 9.71
C PRO A 160 12.18 18.73 9.11
N ILE A 161 11.48 17.61 9.30
CA ILE A 161 11.83 16.30 8.74
C ILE A 161 10.65 15.84 7.89
N ALA A 162 10.95 15.33 6.69
CA ALA A 162 9.95 14.71 5.82
C ALA A 162 10.40 13.32 5.39
N THR A 163 9.46 12.38 5.36
CA THR A 163 9.63 11.07 4.73
C THR A 163 9.14 11.16 3.29
N LEU A 164 10.02 10.84 2.35
CA LEU A 164 9.76 10.93 0.91
C LEU A 164 9.74 9.53 0.31
N LEU A 165 8.76 9.25 -0.55
CA LEU A 165 8.77 8.12 -1.47
C LEU A 165 9.25 8.62 -2.84
N VAL A 166 10.42 8.14 -3.28
CA VAL A 166 10.94 8.48 -4.61
C VAL A 166 10.32 7.53 -5.63
N GLN A 167 9.46 8.05 -6.50
CA GLN A 167 8.76 7.28 -7.53
C GLN A 167 9.51 7.26 -8.87
N ASN A 168 10.38 8.24 -9.12
CA ASN A 168 11.14 8.33 -10.36
C ASN A 168 12.42 9.14 -10.11
N GLY A 169 13.48 8.81 -10.83
CA GLY A 169 14.78 9.47 -10.67
C GLY A 169 15.56 8.98 -9.44
N THR A 170 16.59 9.72 -9.11
CA THR A 170 17.45 9.47 -7.94
C THR A 170 17.58 10.72 -7.11
N LEU A 171 17.38 10.57 -5.80
CA LEU A 171 17.60 11.61 -4.80
C LEU A 171 18.93 11.33 -4.08
N ARG A 172 19.81 12.32 -4.04
CA ARG A 172 21.12 12.22 -3.37
C ARG A 172 21.19 13.18 -2.18
N GLN A 173 22.14 12.94 -1.30
CA GLN A 173 22.45 13.87 -0.22
C GLN A 173 22.85 15.22 -0.81
N SER A 174 22.37 16.30 -0.21
CA SER A 174 22.55 17.69 -0.64
C SER A 174 21.84 18.09 -1.94
N ASP A 175 20.98 17.24 -2.50
CA ASP A 175 20.11 17.66 -3.59
C ASP A 175 19.10 18.71 -3.12
N LEU A 176 18.81 19.67 -3.99
CA LEU A 176 17.77 20.65 -3.74
C LEU A 176 16.39 20.01 -3.90
N ILE A 177 15.57 20.08 -2.86
CA ILE A 177 14.19 19.55 -2.86
C ILE A 177 13.22 20.73 -2.87
N ILE A 178 12.21 20.63 -3.74
CA ILE A 178 11.07 21.54 -3.80
C ILE A 178 9.82 20.73 -3.50
N ALA A 179 9.10 21.07 -2.44
CA ALA A 179 7.85 20.44 -2.04
C ALA A 179 6.77 21.50 -1.82
N GLY A 180 5.87 21.68 -2.79
CA GLY A 180 4.93 22.80 -2.80
C GLY A 180 5.64 24.13 -2.82
N THR A 181 5.48 24.94 -1.77
CA THR A 181 6.16 26.23 -1.60
C THR A 181 7.45 26.16 -0.79
N ALA A 182 7.77 24.99 -0.24
CA ALA A 182 8.96 24.77 0.58
C ALA A 182 10.16 24.38 -0.29
N VAL A 183 11.33 24.94 0.03
CA VAL A 183 12.61 24.61 -0.61
C VAL A 183 13.61 24.25 0.48
N GLY A 184 14.34 23.16 0.29
CA GLY A 184 15.32 22.68 1.25
C GLY A 184 16.39 21.81 0.61
N LEU A 185 17.40 21.47 1.39
CA LEU A 185 18.44 20.53 1.00
C LEU A 185 18.14 19.14 1.60
N SER A 186 18.37 18.12 0.80
CA SER A 186 18.25 16.73 1.23
C SER A 186 19.38 16.38 2.21
N LEU A 187 19.00 16.06 3.45
CA LEU A 187 19.87 15.40 4.41
C LEU A 187 19.39 13.95 4.50
N ILE A 188 19.85 13.09 3.58
CA ILE A 188 19.38 11.71 3.55
C ILE A 188 19.92 10.97 4.78
N HIS A 189 19.02 10.51 5.63
CA HIS A 189 19.26 9.49 6.62
C HIS A 189 18.48 8.24 6.19
N ILE A 190 19.19 7.26 5.78
CA ILE A 190 18.64 5.92 5.47
C ILE A 190 18.54 5.14 6.78
#